data_737947783738d0f595a5afdab72af874
#
_entry.id   737947783738d0f595a5afdab72af874
#
_cell.length_a   1.000
_cell.length_b   1.000
_cell.length_c   1.000
_cell.angle_alpha   90.00
_cell.angle_beta   90.00
_cell.angle_gamma   90.00
#
_symmetry.space_group_name_H-M   'P 1'
#
loop_
_entity.id
_entity.type
_entity.pdbx_description
1 polymer ?
#
loop_
_entity_poly.entity_id
_entity_poly.type
_entity_poly.pdbx_seq_one_letter_code
_entity_poly.pdbx_strand_id
1 'polypeptide(L)'
;MTIEEFALILNKLTDQTGYLYYHLMGEPLTHPQLPEFIKLAGERGYKSIITTNGTLLKKRGEELLAAGVHKINISLHSFENGSDKDYKQYLCDLADFALRAEEKGTIVIFRLWNKDFDEGKNQVAHDLLKEKIPGDWVESPRGIRIRNKIYLAGGERFEWPDS
;
A
#
# COMPACT_ATOMS: atom_id res chain seq x y z
N MET A 1 7.45 19.24 -2.26
CA MET A 1 8.70 18.84 -2.95
C MET A 1 8.42 18.84 -4.45
N THR A 2 9.27 19.49 -5.25
CA THR A 2 9.19 19.46 -6.71
C THR A 2 10.00 18.30 -7.29
N ILE A 3 9.88 18.03 -8.59
CA ILE A 3 10.66 16.98 -9.25
C ILE A 3 12.17 17.29 -9.25
N GLU A 4 12.53 18.58 -9.34
CA GLU A 4 13.92 19.05 -9.30
C GLU A 4 14.53 18.83 -7.90
N GLU A 5 13.78 19.17 -6.86
CA GLU A 5 14.20 18.91 -5.47
C GLU A 5 14.38 17.41 -5.21
N PHE A 6 13.46 16.59 -5.70
CA PHE A 6 13.56 15.15 -5.59
C PHE A 6 14.77 14.60 -6.35
N ALA A 7 15.05 15.10 -7.56
CA ALA A 7 16.24 14.73 -8.33
C ALA A 7 17.54 15.07 -7.59
N LEU A 8 17.60 16.22 -6.89
CA LEU A 8 18.75 16.59 -6.05
C LEU A 8 18.94 15.63 -4.87
N ILE A 9 17.84 15.17 -4.25
CA ILE A 9 17.89 14.16 -3.18
C ILE A 9 18.45 12.85 -3.72
N LEU A 10 17.94 12.37 -4.86
CA LEU A 10 18.41 11.13 -5.47
C LEU A 10 19.89 11.18 -5.82
N ASN A 11 20.41 12.35 -6.25
CA ASN A 11 21.84 12.54 -6.52
C ASN A 11 22.73 12.44 -5.28
N LYS A 12 22.17 12.68 -4.09
CA LYS A 12 22.89 12.58 -2.82
C LYS A 12 22.80 11.19 -2.17
N LEU A 13 21.87 10.35 -2.63
CA LEU A 13 21.79 8.98 -2.16
C LEU A 13 22.94 8.18 -2.75
N THR A 14 23.70 7.54 -1.88
CA THR A 14 24.75 6.62 -2.26
C THR A 14 24.18 5.24 -2.55
N ASP A 15 24.92 4.36 -3.20
CA ASP A 15 24.53 2.99 -3.57
C ASP A 15 24.21 2.05 -2.40
N GLN A 16 24.01 2.59 -1.19
CA GLN A 16 23.78 1.83 0.04
C GLN A 16 22.34 1.34 0.20
N THR A 17 21.41 1.84 -0.60
CA THR A 17 20.00 1.37 -0.57
C THR A 17 19.48 1.14 -1.98
N GLY A 18 18.70 0.07 -2.15
CA GLY A 18 17.96 -0.20 -3.39
C GLY A 18 16.49 0.19 -3.29
N TYR A 19 16.02 0.75 -2.17
CA TYR A 19 14.62 1.00 -1.88
C TYR A 19 14.38 2.43 -1.41
N LEU A 20 13.30 3.06 -1.92
CA LEU A 20 12.78 4.34 -1.46
C LEU A 20 11.37 4.15 -0.89
N TYR A 21 11.17 4.67 0.32
CA TYR A 21 9.90 4.57 1.03
C TYR A 21 9.18 5.91 1.02
N TYR A 22 7.98 5.94 0.46
CA TYR A 22 7.08 7.09 0.45
C TYR A 22 6.03 6.89 1.54
N HIS A 23 6.36 7.36 2.75
CA HIS A 23 5.49 7.19 3.91
C HIS A 23 5.90 8.12 5.08
N LEU A 24 5.27 7.95 6.18
CA LEU A 24 5.43 8.45 7.52
C LEU A 24 4.46 9.59 7.84
N MET A 25 4.54 10.72 7.17
CA MET A 25 3.64 11.84 7.44
C MET A 25 2.76 12.15 6.25
N GLY A 26 1.45 12.13 6.47
CA GLY A 26 0.43 12.38 5.46
C GLY A 26 0.14 11.19 4.53
N GLU A 27 -0.60 11.46 3.46
CA GLU A 27 -1.00 10.47 2.47
C GLU A 27 -0.24 10.74 1.15
N PRO A 28 0.68 9.84 0.74
CA PRO A 28 1.52 10.09 -0.44
C PRO A 28 0.71 10.24 -1.73
N LEU A 29 -0.44 9.58 -1.85
CA LEU A 29 -1.28 9.66 -3.04
C LEU A 29 -1.93 11.05 -3.24
N THR A 30 -1.85 11.95 -2.27
CA THR A 30 -2.28 13.35 -2.44
C THR A 30 -1.25 14.18 -3.22
N HIS A 31 0.00 13.72 -3.30
CA HIS A 31 1.03 14.45 -4.02
C HIS A 31 0.84 14.30 -5.54
N PRO A 32 0.64 15.40 -6.30
CA PRO A 32 0.31 15.32 -7.72
C PRO A 32 1.42 14.66 -8.55
N GLN A 33 2.69 14.92 -8.24
CA GLN A 33 3.85 14.41 -8.98
C GLN A 33 4.40 13.07 -8.45
N LEU A 34 3.65 12.34 -7.64
CA LEU A 34 4.12 11.05 -7.12
C LEU A 34 4.48 10.04 -8.22
N PRO A 35 3.71 9.90 -9.32
CA PRO A 35 4.09 9.00 -10.41
C PRO A 35 5.43 9.36 -11.06
N GLU A 36 5.71 10.66 -11.24
CA GLU A 36 6.97 11.16 -11.79
C GLU A 36 8.15 10.84 -10.85
N PHE A 37 7.95 10.95 -9.53
CA PHE A 37 8.97 10.56 -8.55
C PHE A 37 9.29 9.07 -8.63
N ILE A 38 8.26 8.22 -8.73
CA ILE A 38 8.43 6.77 -8.86
C ILE A 38 9.19 6.43 -10.12
N LYS A 39 8.82 7.02 -11.25
CA LYS A 39 9.49 6.82 -12.54
C LYS A 39 10.96 7.25 -12.48
N LEU A 40 11.24 8.46 -12.00
CA LEU A 40 12.60 8.97 -11.86
C LEU A 40 13.46 8.10 -10.93
N ALA A 41 12.88 7.62 -9.82
CA ALA A 41 13.55 6.69 -8.92
C ALA A 41 13.88 5.36 -9.62
N GLY A 42 12.93 4.81 -10.39
CA GLY A 42 13.12 3.60 -11.17
C GLY A 42 14.22 3.71 -12.24
N GLU A 43 14.28 4.83 -12.95
CA GLU A 43 15.33 5.14 -13.94
C GLU A 43 16.76 5.15 -13.31
N ARG A 44 16.84 5.38 -11.99
CA ARG A 44 18.09 5.35 -11.21
C ARG A 44 18.31 4.04 -10.44
N GLY A 45 17.50 3.01 -10.72
CA GLY A 45 17.64 1.68 -10.13
C GLY A 45 16.99 1.50 -8.75
N TYR A 46 16.28 2.51 -8.22
CA TYR A 46 15.59 2.39 -6.95
C TYR A 46 14.22 1.73 -7.10
N LYS A 47 13.85 0.92 -6.12
CA LYS A 47 12.52 0.31 -5.98
C LYS A 47 11.65 1.15 -5.05
N SER A 48 10.59 1.73 -5.60
CA SER A 48 9.65 2.57 -4.85
C SER A 48 8.66 1.74 -4.03
N ILE A 49 8.53 2.06 -2.75
CA ILE A 49 7.58 1.44 -1.81
C ILE A 49 6.68 2.53 -1.23
N ILE A 50 5.37 2.38 -1.43
CA ILE A 50 4.36 3.32 -0.94
C ILE A 50 3.63 2.71 0.26
N THR A 51 3.33 3.54 1.27
CA THR A 51 2.35 3.21 2.31
C THR A 51 1.22 4.22 2.24
N THR A 52 -0.02 3.74 2.09
CA THR A 52 -1.22 4.57 1.83
C THR A 52 -2.41 4.05 2.63
N ASN A 53 -3.38 4.92 2.90
CA ASN A 53 -4.70 4.51 3.38
C ASN A 53 -5.59 3.90 2.29
N GLY A 54 -5.15 3.90 1.03
CA GLY A 54 -5.82 3.28 -0.11
C GLY A 54 -7.01 4.03 -0.70
N THR A 55 -7.52 5.08 -0.05
CA THR A 55 -8.76 5.77 -0.48
C THR A 55 -8.67 6.40 -1.87
N LEU A 56 -7.47 6.75 -2.31
CA LEU A 56 -7.21 7.33 -3.62
C LEU A 56 -6.79 6.32 -4.69
N LEU A 57 -6.61 5.03 -4.34
CA LEU A 57 -6.14 4.01 -5.30
C LEU A 57 -7.12 3.77 -6.45
N LYS A 58 -8.42 3.87 -6.21
CA LYS A 58 -9.42 3.81 -7.30
C LYS A 58 -9.19 4.87 -8.37
N LYS A 59 -8.77 6.07 -7.97
CA LYS A 59 -8.56 7.22 -8.87
C LYS A 59 -7.16 7.26 -9.46
N ARG A 60 -6.15 6.96 -8.64
CA ARG A 60 -4.73 7.18 -8.96
C ARG A 60 -3.90 5.91 -9.13
N GLY A 61 -4.49 4.75 -8.86
CA GLY A 61 -3.73 3.48 -8.85
C GLY A 61 -3.09 3.15 -10.19
N GLU A 62 -3.77 3.35 -11.30
CA GLU A 62 -3.26 3.01 -12.64
C GLU A 62 -2.01 3.85 -13.01
N GLU A 63 -1.95 5.12 -12.65
CA GLU A 63 -0.77 5.95 -12.92
C GLU A 63 0.45 5.52 -12.10
N LEU A 64 0.24 4.99 -10.86
CA LEU A 64 1.31 4.43 -10.03
C LEU A 64 1.84 3.12 -10.62
N LEU A 65 0.94 2.25 -11.09
CA LEU A 65 1.32 1.00 -11.76
C LEU A 65 2.08 1.28 -13.05
N ALA A 66 1.63 2.24 -13.85
CA ALA A 66 2.31 2.69 -15.07
C ALA A 66 3.70 3.31 -14.79
N ALA A 67 3.86 3.97 -13.64
CA ALA A 67 5.14 4.53 -13.19
C ALA A 67 6.13 3.46 -12.67
N GLY A 68 5.70 2.20 -12.50
CA GLY A 68 6.56 1.10 -12.08
C GLY A 68 6.77 1.00 -10.57
N VAL A 69 5.74 1.32 -9.77
CA VAL A 69 5.80 1.14 -8.32
C VAL A 69 6.10 -0.32 -7.96
N HIS A 70 7.10 -0.55 -7.12
CA HIS A 70 7.53 -1.90 -6.74
C HIS A 70 6.60 -2.56 -5.73
N LYS A 71 6.19 -1.80 -4.69
CA LYS A 71 5.34 -2.32 -3.62
C LYS A 71 4.42 -1.24 -3.06
N ILE A 72 3.18 -1.65 -2.74
CA ILE A 72 2.19 -0.81 -2.08
C ILE A 72 1.71 -1.51 -0.80
N ASN A 73 1.90 -0.84 0.34
CA ASN A 73 1.31 -1.24 1.60
C ASN A 73 0.02 -0.45 1.80
N ILE A 74 -1.09 -1.12 2.01
CA ILE A 74 -2.41 -0.52 2.19
C ILE A 74 -2.85 -0.70 3.63
N SER A 75 -2.98 0.41 4.37
CA SER A 75 -3.38 0.42 5.77
C SER A 75 -4.90 0.38 5.89
N LEU A 76 -5.50 -0.82 5.91
CA LEU A 76 -6.95 -1.00 5.97
C LEU A 76 -7.58 -0.43 7.25
N HIS A 77 -6.84 -0.48 8.35
CA HIS A 77 -7.26 0.08 9.64
C HIS A 77 -7.43 1.60 9.63
N SER A 78 -6.93 2.29 8.61
CA SER A 78 -7.06 3.75 8.47
C SER A 78 -8.41 4.20 7.90
N PHE A 79 -9.31 3.28 7.51
CA PHE A 79 -10.65 3.59 7.09
C PHE A 79 -11.58 3.64 8.32
N GLU A 80 -11.45 4.71 9.11
CA GLU A 80 -12.16 4.85 10.39
C GLU A 80 -13.55 5.49 10.25
N ASN A 81 -13.79 6.28 9.19
CA ASN A 81 -15.02 7.06 9.00
C ASN A 81 -15.76 6.62 7.73
N GLY A 82 -16.95 6.05 7.91
CA GLY A 82 -17.83 5.66 6.81
C GLY A 82 -18.86 4.63 7.28
N SER A 83 -19.94 4.47 6.50
CA SER A 83 -20.89 3.39 6.75
C SER A 83 -20.26 2.03 6.41
N ASP A 84 -20.85 0.94 6.94
CA ASP A 84 -20.43 -0.42 6.60
C ASP A 84 -20.49 -0.68 5.08
N LYS A 85 -21.43 -0.03 4.39
CA LYS A 85 -21.54 -0.10 2.93
C LYS A 85 -20.35 0.56 2.25
N ASP A 86 -19.90 1.72 2.73
CA ASP A 86 -18.75 2.44 2.18
C ASP A 86 -17.47 1.64 2.43
N TYR A 87 -17.33 1.02 3.61
CA TYR A 87 -16.19 0.16 3.92
C TYR A 87 -16.13 -1.06 3.00
N LYS A 88 -17.25 -1.74 2.76
CA LYS A 88 -17.30 -2.89 1.84
C LYS A 88 -16.97 -2.48 0.41
N GLN A 89 -17.48 -1.34 -0.06
CA GLN A 89 -17.15 -0.83 -1.39
C GLN A 89 -15.67 -0.49 -1.52
N TYR A 90 -15.09 0.16 -0.50
CA TYR A 90 -13.66 0.44 -0.44
C TYR A 90 -12.83 -0.86 -0.53
N LEU A 91 -13.18 -1.89 0.22
CA LEU A 91 -12.49 -3.19 0.17
C LEU A 91 -12.59 -3.86 -1.21
N CYS A 92 -13.76 -3.78 -1.88
CA CYS A 92 -13.93 -4.27 -3.24
C CYS A 92 -13.01 -3.53 -4.23
N ASP A 93 -12.99 -2.19 -4.17
CA ASP A 93 -12.13 -1.37 -5.04
C ASP A 93 -10.63 -1.70 -4.82
N LEU A 94 -10.23 -1.99 -3.58
CA LEU A 94 -8.85 -2.39 -3.25
C LEU A 94 -8.53 -3.82 -3.72
N ALA A 95 -9.46 -4.75 -3.63
CA ALA A 95 -9.28 -6.10 -4.13
C ALA A 95 -9.07 -6.10 -5.65
N ASP A 96 -9.90 -5.38 -6.39
CA ASP A 96 -9.78 -5.20 -7.84
C ASP A 96 -8.44 -4.54 -8.22
N PHE A 97 -8.02 -3.52 -7.46
CA PHE A 97 -6.73 -2.89 -7.65
C PHE A 97 -5.57 -3.87 -7.42
N ALA A 98 -5.62 -4.66 -6.34
CA ALA A 98 -4.55 -5.61 -6.01
C ALA A 98 -4.34 -6.67 -7.09
N LEU A 99 -5.41 -7.17 -7.71
CA LEU A 99 -5.32 -8.11 -8.83
C LEU A 99 -4.61 -7.48 -10.04
N ARG A 100 -4.99 -6.26 -10.43
CA ARG A 100 -4.32 -5.53 -11.53
C ARG A 100 -2.85 -5.21 -11.20
N ALA A 101 -2.57 -4.87 -9.94
CA ALA A 101 -1.21 -4.60 -9.47
C ALA A 101 -0.31 -5.84 -9.56
N GLU A 102 -0.83 -7.02 -9.20
CA GLU A 102 -0.11 -8.29 -9.36
C GLU A 102 0.22 -8.58 -10.82
N GLU A 103 -0.73 -8.38 -11.75
CA GLU A 103 -0.51 -8.55 -13.19
C GLU A 103 0.62 -7.64 -13.73
N LYS A 104 0.76 -6.44 -13.17
CA LYS A 104 1.83 -5.48 -13.48
C LYS A 104 3.13 -5.75 -12.73
N GLY A 105 3.16 -6.79 -11.88
CA GLY A 105 4.35 -7.17 -11.13
C GLY A 105 4.55 -6.41 -9.80
N THR A 106 3.62 -5.56 -9.39
CA THR A 106 3.64 -4.82 -8.13
C THR A 106 3.20 -5.71 -6.96
N ILE A 107 3.93 -5.63 -5.84
CA ILE A 107 3.58 -6.33 -4.60
C ILE A 107 2.55 -5.48 -3.84
N VAL A 108 1.45 -6.11 -3.39
CA VAL A 108 0.44 -5.48 -2.53
C VAL A 108 0.41 -6.15 -1.17
N ILE A 109 0.48 -5.37 -0.11
CA ILE A 109 0.33 -5.83 1.27
C ILE A 109 -0.81 -5.08 1.92
N PHE A 110 -1.90 -5.77 2.20
CA PHE A 110 -2.96 -5.27 3.09
C PHE A 110 -2.48 -5.36 4.54
N ARG A 111 -2.64 -4.27 5.30
CA ARG A 111 -2.19 -4.18 6.70
C ARG A 111 -3.37 -3.94 7.63
N LEU A 112 -3.49 -4.80 8.64
CA LEU A 112 -4.45 -4.72 9.75
C LEU A 112 -3.65 -4.55 11.06
N TRP A 113 -3.16 -3.33 11.31
CA TRP A 113 -2.34 -3.00 12.48
C TRP A 113 -3.17 -2.34 13.59
N ASN A 114 -4.25 -2.98 13.97
CA ASN A 114 -5.21 -2.54 14.98
C ASN A 114 -5.75 -3.73 15.78
N LYS A 115 -4.92 -4.74 16.02
CA LYS A 115 -5.30 -5.90 16.81
C LYS A 115 -5.92 -5.46 18.14
N ASP A 116 -7.04 -6.07 18.51
CA ASP A 116 -7.85 -5.77 19.71
C ASP A 116 -8.59 -4.42 19.71
N PHE A 117 -8.53 -3.63 18.63
CA PHE A 117 -9.20 -2.32 18.50
C PHE A 117 -10.04 -2.19 17.21
N ASP A 118 -10.38 -3.29 16.56
CA ASP A 118 -10.95 -3.30 15.21
C ASP A 118 -12.48 -3.32 15.13
N GLU A 119 -13.15 -3.47 16.27
CA GLU A 119 -14.63 -3.58 16.35
C GLU A 119 -15.23 -4.59 15.35
N GLY A 120 -14.50 -5.67 15.04
CA GLY A 120 -14.91 -6.69 14.09
C GLY A 120 -14.63 -6.35 12.61
N LYS A 121 -14.10 -5.17 12.30
CA LYS A 121 -13.80 -4.75 10.91
C LYS A 121 -12.71 -5.60 10.26
N ASN A 122 -11.76 -6.12 11.04
CA ASN A 122 -10.71 -7.00 10.52
C ASN A 122 -11.28 -8.30 9.96
N GLN A 123 -12.30 -8.87 10.63
CA GLN A 123 -12.98 -10.07 10.13
C GLN A 123 -13.73 -9.77 8.83
N VAL A 124 -14.44 -8.64 8.76
CA VAL A 124 -15.13 -8.20 7.53
C VAL A 124 -14.14 -8.02 6.39
N ALA A 125 -12.99 -7.40 6.65
CA ALA A 125 -11.94 -7.24 5.65
C ALA A 125 -11.39 -8.59 5.16
N HIS A 126 -11.07 -9.50 6.09
CA HIS A 126 -10.59 -10.84 5.77
C HIS A 126 -11.58 -11.60 4.89
N ASP A 127 -12.85 -11.68 5.28
CA ASP A 127 -13.87 -12.46 4.58
C ASP A 127 -14.15 -11.89 3.19
N LEU A 128 -14.23 -10.56 3.05
CA LEU A 128 -14.47 -9.92 1.77
C LEU A 128 -13.26 -10.06 0.83
N LEU A 129 -12.04 -9.86 1.33
CA LEU A 129 -10.84 -10.08 0.52
C LEU A 129 -10.73 -11.53 0.08
N LYS A 130 -11.11 -12.49 0.93
CA LYS A 130 -11.12 -13.92 0.60
C LYS A 130 -12.16 -14.27 -0.47
N GLU A 131 -13.32 -13.60 -0.46
CA GLU A 131 -14.34 -13.72 -1.51
C GLU A 131 -13.85 -13.14 -2.84
N LYS A 132 -13.20 -11.96 -2.82
CA LYS A 132 -12.85 -11.19 -4.01
C LYS A 132 -11.51 -11.55 -4.64
N ILE A 133 -10.57 -12.05 -3.85
CA ILE A 133 -9.23 -12.41 -4.33
C ILE A 133 -9.05 -13.92 -4.27
N PRO A 134 -9.27 -14.64 -5.39
CA PRO A 134 -9.03 -16.07 -5.44
C PRO A 134 -7.53 -16.35 -5.27
N GLY A 135 -7.19 -17.29 -4.38
CA GLY A 135 -5.80 -17.62 -4.07
C GLY A 135 -5.69 -18.73 -3.03
N ASP A 136 -4.45 -19.07 -2.65
CA ASP A 136 -4.16 -20.21 -1.78
C ASP A 136 -4.37 -19.88 -0.29
N TRP A 137 -4.27 -18.62 0.10
CA TRP A 137 -4.43 -18.14 1.47
C TRP A 137 -3.58 -18.90 2.50
N VAL A 138 -2.27 -18.97 2.23
CA VAL A 138 -1.30 -19.71 3.03
C VAL A 138 -0.81 -18.86 4.20
N GLU A 139 -1.03 -19.34 5.42
CA GLU A 139 -0.53 -18.71 6.64
C GLU A 139 1.00 -18.84 6.77
N SER A 140 1.63 -17.81 7.31
CA SER A 140 3.05 -17.75 7.60
C SER A 140 3.32 -16.89 8.84
N PRO A 141 4.50 -16.96 9.48
CA PRO A 141 4.85 -16.10 10.60
C PRO A 141 4.81 -14.58 10.28
N ARG A 142 4.80 -14.21 9.00
CA ARG A 142 4.76 -12.81 8.53
C ARG A 142 3.37 -12.35 8.09
N GLY A 143 2.35 -13.19 8.24
CA GLY A 143 0.98 -12.96 7.78
C GLY A 143 0.53 -14.00 6.76
N ILE A 144 -0.50 -13.70 6.01
CA ILE A 144 -1.13 -14.59 5.03
C ILE A 144 -0.65 -14.21 3.62
N ARG A 145 -0.09 -15.17 2.90
CA ARG A 145 0.14 -15.04 1.45
C ARG A 145 -1.14 -15.44 0.73
N ILE A 146 -1.78 -14.48 0.08
CA ILE A 146 -3.03 -14.70 -0.68
C ILE A 146 -2.70 -15.25 -2.07
N ARG A 147 -1.77 -14.60 -2.77
CA ARG A 147 -1.27 -14.94 -4.10
C ARG A 147 0.24 -14.67 -4.19
N ASN A 148 0.83 -14.80 -5.38
CA ASN A 148 2.27 -14.57 -5.58
C ASN A 148 2.77 -13.23 -5.06
N LYS A 149 1.98 -12.15 -5.29
CA LYS A 149 2.36 -10.77 -4.94
C LYS A 149 1.33 -10.07 -4.05
N ILE A 150 0.33 -10.78 -3.54
CA ILE A 150 -0.71 -10.22 -2.68
C ILE A 150 -0.63 -10.88 -1.30
N TYR A 151 -0.56 -10.06 -0.25
CA TYR A 151 -0.38 -10.49 1.13
C TYR A 151 -1.33 -9.74 2.07
N LEU A 152 -1.68 -10.39 3.18
CA LEU A 152 -2.39 -9.78 4.30
C LEU A 152 -1.49 -9.90 5.54
N ALA A 153 -1.14 -8.76 6.15
CA ALA A 153 -0.30 -8.70 7.35
C ALA A 153 -1.11 -8.12 8.51
N GLY A 154 -1.12 -8.85 9.63
CA GLY A 154 -1.67 -8.36 10.90
C GLY A 154 -0.56 -7.85 11.82
N GLY A 155 -0.89 -6.96 12.74
CA GLY A 155 0.04 -6.44 13.73
C GLY A 155 -0.67 -5.68 14.84
N GLU A 156 0.08 -5.38 15.90
CA GLU A 156 -0.37 -4.51 16.97
C GLU A 156 -0.46 -3.06 16.49
N ARG A 157 -1.30 -2.27 17.17
CA ARG A 157 -1.41 -0.83 16.90
C ARG A 157 -0.07 -0.16 17.19
N PHE A 158 0.39 0.67 16.26
CA PHE A 158 1.56 1.51 16.49
C PHE A 158 1.18 2.63 17.45
N GLU A 159 1.88 2.71 18.56
CA GLU A 159 1.79 3.82 19.50
C GLU A 159 2.98 4.76 19.28
N TRP A 160 2.69 6.05 19.11
CA TRP A 160 3.75 7.05 19.08
C TRP A 160 4.38 7.15 20.48
N PRO A 161 5.71 7.23 20.59
CA PRO A 161 6.35 7.49 21.87
C PRO A 161 5.79 8.80 22.46
N ASP A 162 5.43 8.76 23.74
CA ASP A 162 5.08 9.97 24.47
C ASP A 162 6.25 10.95 24.42
N SER A 163 5.97 12.21 24.08
CA SER A 163 6.94 13.30 23.95
C SER A 163 7.36 13.83 25.34
#